data_e06f32b85df9e589dee69bb6e8ca7fa9
#
_entry.id   e06f32b85df9e589dee69bb6e8ca7fa9
#
_cell.length_a   1.000
_cell.length_b   1.000
_cell.length_c   1.000
_cell.angle_alpha   90.00
_cell.angle_beta   90.00
_cell.angle_gamma   90.00
#
_symmetry.space_group_name_H-M   'P 1'
#
loop_
_entity.id
_entity.type
_entity.pdbx_description
1 polymer ?
#
loop_
_entity_poly.entity_id
_entity_poly.type
_entity_poly.pdbx_seq_one_letter_code
_entity_poly.pdbx_strand_id
1 'polypeptide(L)'
;MLKIKLILTMIVCIYASMAHALVLEDLVKDGKLEATLSQKKIGYYIGSFDPPHLGHEDVVNQILEQNLCDYVLIYPAWGGDEYKNRTDVQVRLEMLFAAFANHPKVIVTKLTSAELQGVLMKRDESLVAGKPSVKTTFIGTEYIGVIGSDTALETSKDLKKLSVFMRGIQIPEKYKEHTIGGIIAIPVQSFIVSLRAGDSIDSLKGVFSDRPIVKTISTDYIDLSSTKVRKIIKNGSALDKSFVSQGVKEIIEKYNLYQE
;
A
#
# COMPACT_ATOMS: atom_id res chain seq x y z
N MET A 1 -16.38 10.02 47.53
CA MET A 1 -16.11 8.77 46.82
C MET A 1 -16.74 8.69 45.43
N LEU A 2 -17.96 9.24 45.22
CA LEU A 2 -18.63 9.17 43.90
C LEU A 2 -17.91 9.98 42.79
N LYS A 3 -17.37 11.17 43.09
CA LYS A 3 -16.64 12.03 42.12
C LYS A 3 -15.33 11.42 41.61
N ILE A 4 -14.63 10.66 42.45
CA ILE A 4 -13.37 10.02 42.09
C ILE A 4 -13.63 8.84 41.12
N LYS A 5 -14.72 8.06 41.32
CA LYS A 5 -15.12 6.99 40.40
C LYS A 5 -15.50 7.53 39.02
N LEU A 6 -16.18 8.68 38.94
CA LEU A 6 -16.57 9.30 37.66
C LEU A 6 -15.35 9.78 36.88
N ILE A 7 -14.36 10.37 37.54
CA ILE A 7 -13.11 10.82 36.90
C ILE A 7 -12.28 9.63 36.40
N LEU A 8 -12.21 8.54 37.17
CA LEU A 8 -11.50 7.34 36.76
C LEU A 8 -12.16 6.66 35.54
N THR A 9 -13.50 6.64 35.50
CA THR A 9 -14.27 6.12 34.36
C THR A 9 -14.10 6.99 33.12
N MET A 10 -14.05 8.31 33.25
CA MET A 10 -13.75 9.23 32.16
C MET A 10 -12.30 9.06 31.63
N ILE A 11 -11.32 8.89 32.53
CA ILE A 11 -9.93 8.65 32.14
C ILE A 11 -9.78 7.31 31.40
N VAL A 12 -10.46 6.25 31.86
CA VAL A 12 -10.48 4.94 31.17
C VAL A 12 -11.19 5.03 29.82
N CYS A 13 -12.22 5.87 29.66
CA CYS A 13 -12.86 6.11 28.35
C CYS A 13 -12.02 6.98 27.39
N ILE A 14 -11.12 7.82 27.89
CA ILE A 14 -10.20 8.62 27.05
C ILE A 14 -9.03 7.78 26.51
N TYR A 15 -8.67 6.66 27.17
CA TYR A 15 -7.75 5.65 26.63
C TYR A 15 -8.44 4.67 25.66
N ALA A 16 -9.75 4.81 25.44
CA ALA A 16 -10.49 4.00 24.50
C ALA A 16 -10.25 4.52 23.08
N SER A 17 -9.42 3.78 22.36
CA SER A 17 -9.33 3.81 20.93
C SER A 17 -8.45 4.93 20.32
N MET A 18 -7.17 4.90 20.57
CA MET A 18 -6.25 5.26 19.46
C MET A 18 -6.50 4.23 18.37
N ALA A 19 -7.22 4.66 17.33
CA ALA A 19 -7.53 3.81 16.20
C ALA A 19 -6.23 3.59 15.42
N HIS A 20 -5.64 2.41 15.58
CA HIS A 20 -4.41 2.03 14.89
C HIS A 20 -4.71 1.47 13.49
N ALA A 21 -3.74 1.55 12.60
CA ALA A 21 -3.77 0.80 11.36
C ALA A 21 -4.05 -0.69 11.64
N LEU A 22 -4.90 -1.28 10.82
CA LEU A 22 -5.25 -2.70 10.94
C LEU A 22 -4.10 -3.55 10.41
N VAL A 23 -3.92 -4.72 11.00
CA VAL A 23 -3.00 -5.75 10.51
C VAL A 23 -3.82 -6.82 9.82
N LEU A 24 -3.52 -7.11 8.55
CA LEU A 24 -4.30 -8.06 7.76
C LEU A 24 -4.33 -9.44 8.42
N GLU A 25 -3.19 -9.89 8.92
CA GLU A 25 -3.03 -11.20 9.57
C GLU A 25 -3.85 -11.31 10.85
N ASP A 26 -3.99 -10.22 11.58
CA ASP A 26 -4.85 -10.18 12.77
C ASP A 26 -6.34 -10.26 12.37
N LEU A 27 -6.73 -9.61 11.28
CA LEU A 27 -8.08 -9.74 10.73
C LEU A 27 -8.39 -11.18 10.29
N VAL A 28 -7.40 -11.86 9.70
CA VAL A 28 -7.52 -13.30 9.34
C VAL A 28 -7.67 -14.14 10.59
N LYS A 29 -6.79 -13.98 11.57
CA LYS A 29 -6.77 -14.74 12.81
C LYS A 29 -8.05 -14.57 13.63
N ASP A 30 -8.57 -13.34 13.65
CA ASP A 30 -9.79 -13.00 14.39
C ASP A 30 -11.09 -13.36 13.64
N GLY A 31 -11.00 -13.88 12.41
CA GLY A 31 -12.16 -14.17 11.57
C GLY A 31 -12.93 -12.92 11.11
N LYS A 32 -12.30 -11.75 11.15
CA LYS A 32 -12.94 -10.45 10.82
C LYS A 32 -12.73 -10.02 9.38
N LEU A 33 -11.86 -10.70 8.64
CA LEU A 33 -11.43 -10.26 7.30
C LEU A 33 -12.60 -10.18 6.32
N GLU A 34 -13.49 -11.17 6.31
CA GLU A 34 -14.65 -11.19 5.42
C GLU A 34 -15.59 -10.00 5.69
N ALA A 35 -15.91 -9.74 6.96
CA ALA A 35 -16.74 -8.60 7.35
C ALA A 35 -16.10 -7.25 7.01
N THR A 36 -14.76 -7.19 7.01
CA THR A 36 -14.00 -5.98 6.70
C THR A 36 -13.96 -5.72 5.20
N LEU A 37 -13.83 -6.75 4.36
CA LEU A 37 -13.55 -6.59 2.93
C LEU A 37 -14.76 -6.82 2.02
N SER A 38 -15.75 -7.66 2.41
CA SER A 38 -16.92 -7.94 1.55
C SER A 38 -17.71 -6.68 1.24
N GLN A 39 -18.10 -6.52 -0.03
CA GLN A 39 -18.87 -5.39 -0.56
C GLN A 39 -18.14 -4.03 -0.34
N LYS A 40 -16.81 -4.04 -0.32
CA LYS A 40 -15.99 -2.85 -0.09
C LYS A 40 -15.11 -2.52 -1.28
N LYS A 41 -14.82 -1.23 -1.43
CA LYS A 41 -13.78 -0.73 -2.32
C LYS A 41 -12.46 -0.66 -1.55
N ILE A 42 -11.47 -1.40 -2.03
CA ILE A 42 -10.17 -1.51 -1.38
C ILE A 42 -9.11 -0.89 -2.27
N GLY A 43 -8.52 0.20 -1.82
CA GLY A 43 -7.34 0.78 -2.46
C GLY A 43 -6.13 -0.14 -2.23
N TYR A 44 -5.62 -0.76 -3.29
CA TYR A 44 -4.43 -1.60 -3.21
C TYR A 44 -3.19 -0.78 -3.52
N TYR A 45 -2.49 -0.35 -2.47
CA TYR A 45 -1.33 0.52 -2.57
C TYR A 45 -0.05 -0.26 -2.41
N ILE A 46 0.61 -0.53 -3.55
CA ILE A 46 1.89 -1.21 -3.63
C ILE A 46 3.03 -0.20 -3.73
N GLY A 47 4.10 -0.39 -2.98
CA GLY A 47 5.25 0.50 -3.06
C GLY A 47 6.47 -0.02 -2.34
N SER A 48 7.63 0.60 -2.57
CA SER A 48 8.84 0.28 -1.81
C SER A 48 8.74 0.77 -0.37
N PHE A 49 8.16 1.96 -0.16
CA PHE A 49 8.05 2.62 1.15
C PHE A 49 9.38 2.63 1.91
N ASP A 50 10.43 3.12 1.26
CA ASP A 50 11.80 3.03 1.75
C ASP A 50 12.52 4.39 1.79
N PRO A 51 12.18 5.25 2.78
CA PRO A 51 11.10 5.13 3.77
C PRO A 51 9.72 5.57 3.23
N PRO A 52 8.61 5.25 3.94
CA PRO A 52 7.35 5.96 3.77
C PRO A 52 7.58 7.44 4.11
N HIS A 53 6.82 8.32 3.46
CA HIS A 53 6.96 9.78 3.63
C HIS A 53 5.60 10.45 3.54
N LEU A 54 5.52 11.73 3.91
CA LEU A 54 4.25 12.47 3.99
C LEU A 54 3.45 12.45 2.68
N GLY A 55 4.11 12.39 1.53
CA GLY A 55 3.39 12.23 0.26
C GLY A 55 2.64 10.89 0.14
N HIS A 56 3.14 9.80 0.73
CA HIS A 56 2.41 8.54 0.79
C HIS A 56 1.22 8.63 1.76
N GLU A 57 1.42 9.27 2.92
CA GLU A 57 0.37 9.47 3.91
C GLU A 57 -0.74 10.36 3.36
N ASP A 58 -0.41 11.44 2.65
CA ASP A 58 -1.36 12.36 2.05
C ASP A 58 -2.20 11.68 0.94
N VAL A 59 -1.59 10.86 0.09
CA VAL A 59 -2.35 10.06 -0.89
C VAL A 59 -3.40 9.19 -0.21
N VAL A 60 -3.03 8.51 0.87
CA VAL A 60 -3.96 7.64 1.62
C VAL A 60 -5.07 8.47 2.27
N ASN A 61 -4.72 9.62 2.88
CA ASN A 61 -5.69 10.54 3.47
C ASN A 61 -6.71 11.00 2.44
N GLN A 62 -6.26 11.49 1.29
CA GLN A 62 -7.14 11.96 0.23
C GLN A 62 -8.06 10.86 -0.30
N ILE A 63 -7.56 9.62 -0.45
CA ILE A 63 -8.38 8.46 -0.85
C ILE A 63 -9.53 8.23 0.13
N LEU A 64 -9.22 8.26 1.44
CA LEU A 64 -10.20 7.97 2.48
C LEU A 64 -11.15 9.13 2.73
N GLU A 65 -10.68 10.37 2.73
CA GLU A 65 -11.47 11.59 2.93
C GLU A 65 -12.44 11.85 1.78
N GLN A 66 -12.01 11.58 0.53
CA GLN A 66 -12.86 11.69 -0.66
C GLN A 66 -13.76 10.45 -0.86
N ASN A 67 -13.74 9.47 0.06
CA ASN A 67 -14.50 8.22 -0.01
C ASN A 67 -14.30 7.45 -1.33
N LEU A 68 -13.09 7.51 -1.88
CA LEU A 68 -12.74 6.76 -3.10
C LEU A 68 -12.61 5.26 -2.81
N CYS A 69 -12.18 4.92 -1.60
CA CYS A 69 -12.12 3.56 -1.08
C CYS A 69 -12.64 3.52 0.36
N ASP A 70 -13.16 2.36 0.77
CA ASP A 70 -13.56 2.10 2.17
C ASP A 70 -12.33 1.86 3.06
N TYR A 71 -11.33 1.16 2.50
CA TYR A 71 -10.05 0.86 3.12
C TYR A 71 -8.91 1.02 2.13
N VAL A 72 -7.70 1.24 2.64
CA VAL A 72 -6.46 1.17 1.85
C VAL A 72 -5.59 0.06 2.39
N LEU A 73 -5.36 -0.96 1.57
CA LEU A 73 -4.43 -2.06 1.85
C LEU A 73 -3.05 -1.68 1.33
N ILE A 74 -2.11 -1.51 2.24
CA ILE A 74 -0.72 -1.17 1.93
C ILE A 74 0.11 -2.45 1.88
N TYR A 75 0.77 -2.64 0.75
CA TYR A 75 1.67 -3.76 0.50
C TYR A 75 3.09 -3.26 0.24
N PRO A 76 4.04 -3.44 1.18
CA PRO A 76 5.44 -3.14 0.93
C PRO A 76 6.02 -4.19 -0.02
N ALA A 77 6.57 -3.75 -1.15
CA ALA A 77 7.26 -4.66 -2.06
C ALA A 77 8.42 -5.35 -1.33
N TRP A 78 8.39 -6.69 -1.25
CA TRP A 78 9.34 -7.50 -0.47
C TRP A 78 10.76 -7.44 -1.03
N GLY A 79 10.93 -7.07 -2.28
CA GLY A 79 12.19 -7.05 -2.98
C GLY A 79 12.13 -7.95 -4.21
N GLY A 80 13.29 -8.17 -4.83
CA GLY A 80 13.39 -9.09 -5.96
C GLY A 80 13.43 -8.40 -7.32
N ASP A 81 13.34 -7.08 -7.38
CA ASP A 81 13.85 -6.36 -8.51
C ASP A 81 15.36 -6.19 -8.34
N GLU A 82 16.13 -6.61 -9.34
CA GLU A 82 17.59 -6.56 -9.34
C GLU A 82 18.15 -5.12 -9.29
N TYR A 83 17.26 -4.13 -9.36
CA TYR A 83 17.59 -2.72 -9.55
C TYR A 83 17.46 -1.86 -8.30
N LYS A 84 16.92 -2.41 -7.20
CA LYS A 84 16.69 -1.61 -5.97
C LYS A 84 17.24 -2.35 -4.75
N ASN A 85 18.32 -1.84 -4.19
CA ASN A 85 18.73 -2.18 -2.83
C ASN A 85 17.77 -1.50 -1.86
N ARG A 86 16.94 -2.26 -1.14
CA ARG A 86 15.96 -1.75 -0.17
C ARG A 86 16.37 -2.11 1.25
N THR A 87 15.99 -1.24 2.16
CA THR A 87 15.99 -1.57 3.59
C THR A 87 15.16 -2.85 3.83
N ASP A 88 15.58 -3.64 4.81
CA ASP A 88 14.86 -4.86 5.20
C ASP A 88 13.36 -4.63 5.33
N VAL A 89 12.57 -5.59 4.85
CA VAL A 89 11.11 -5.45 4.80
C VAL A 89 10.50 -5.30 6.18
N GLN A 90 11.08 -5.92 7.22
CA GLN A 90 10.55 -5.82 8.59
C GLN A 90 10.73 -4.39 9.11
N VAL A 91 11.86 -3.74 8.83
CA VAL A 91 12.08 -2.34 9.20
C VAL A 91 11.14 -1.41 8.45
N ARG A 92 10.89 -1.68 7.16
CA ARG A 92 9.91 -0.89 6.37
C ARG A 92 8.49 -1.08 6.87
N LEU A 93 8.14 -2.28 7.36
CA LEU A 93 6.87 -2.55 8.02
C LEU A 93 6.73 -1.77 9.34
N GLU A 94 7.78 -1.72 10.19
CA GLU A 94 7.77 -0.86 11.39
C GLU A 94 7.50 0.60 11.00
N MET A 95 8.16 1.12 9.97
CA MET A 95 7.92 2.47 9.48
C MET A 95 6.50 2.68 8.95
N LEU A 96 5.91 1.71 8.25
CA LEU A 96 4.53 1.79 7.78
C LEU A 96 3.53 1.80 8.94
N PHE A 97 3.72 0.96 9.95
CA PHE A 97 2.86 0.98 11.14
C PHE A 97 2.98 2.31 11.89
N ALA A 98 4.16 2.92 11.93
CA ALA A 98 4.34 4.23 12.54
C ALA A 98 3.71 5.36 11.71
N ALA A 99 3.85 5.33 10.38
CA ALA A 99 3.26 6.31 9.47
C ALA A 99 1.73 6.32 9.55
N PHE A 100 1.12 5.15 9.69
CA PHE A 100 -0.34 4.98 9.67
C PHE A 100 -0.94 4.64 11.04
N ALA A 101 -0.24 4.93 12.13
CA ALA A 101 -0.65 4.57 13.49
C ALA A 101 -2.07 5.04 13.86
N ASN A 102 -2.54 6.15 13.31
CA ASN A 102 -3.84 6.75 13.63
C ASN A 102 -4.89 6.56 12.51
N HIS A 103 -4.72 5.57 11.64
CA HIS A 103 -5.58 5.37 10.47
C HIS A 103 -6.34 4.03 10.52
N PRO A 104 -7.54 3.98 11.14
CA PRO A 104 -8.30 2.74 11.33
C PRO A 104 -8.83 2.12 10.03
N LYS A 105 -8.77 2.86 8.92
CA LYS A 105 -9.15 2.38 7.58
C LYS A 105 -7.94 1.99 6.73
N VAL A 106 -6.74 2.03 7.29
CA VAL A 106 -5.52 1.53 6.64
C VAL A 106 -5.26 0.11 7.14
N ILE A 107 -5.02 -0.79 6.22
CA ILE A 107 -4.64 -2.18 6.48
C ILE A 107 -3.20 -2.36 5.99
N VAL A 108 -2.31 -2.77 6.86
CA VAL A 108 -0.92 -3.12 6.50
C VAL A 108 -0.77 -4.63 6.56
N THR A 109 -0.06 -5.23 5.62
CA THR A 109 0.20 -6.66 5.61
C THR A 109 1.69 -6.98 5.66
N LYS A 110 2.03 -8.03 6.43
CA LYS A 110 3.36 -8.64 6.52
C LYS A 110 3.48 -9.86 5.60
N LEU A 111 2.40 -10.25 4.93
CA LEU A 111 2.37 -11.41 4.06
C LEU A 111 3.29 -11.21 2.85
N THR A 112 3.91 -12.27 2.41
CA THR A 112 4.50 -12.31 1.08
C THR A 112 3.40 -12.17 0.01
N SER A 113 3.77 -11.86 -1.21
CA SER A 113 2.80 -11.70 -2.29
C SER A 113 2.01 -12.98 -2.57
N ALA A 114 2.62 -14.15 -2.43
CA ALA A 114 1.95 -15.44 -2.61
C ALA A 114 0.92 -15.71 -1.51
N GLU A 115 1.28 -15.45 -0.25
CA GLU A 115 0.37 -15.58 0.89
C GLU A 115 -0.79 -14.59 0.78
N LEU A 116 -0.50 -13.32 0.44
CA LEU A 116 -1.52 -12.29 0.24
C LEU A 116 -2.51 -12.69 -0.86
N GLN A 117 -1.99 -13.22 -1.98
CA GLN A 117 -2.85 -13.74 -3.03
C GLN A 117 -3.72 -14.90 -2.53
N GLY A 118 -3.16 -15.83 -1.77
CA GLY A 118 -3.91 -16.95 -1.19
C GLY A 118 -5.04 -16.51 -0.26
N VAL A 119 -4.86 -15.40 0.44
CA VAL A 119 -5.89 -14.81 1.32
C VAL A 119 -6.97 -14.07 0.54
N LEU A 120 -6.58 -13.22 -0.42
CA LEU A 120 -7.49 -12.31 -1.09
C LEU A 120 -8.15 -12.90 -2.33
N MET A 121 -7.58 -13.96 -2.91
CA MET A 121 -8.00 -14.55 -4.17
C MET A 121 -8.25 -16.04 -4.04
N LYS A 122 -9.18 -16.54 -4.84
CA LYS A 122 -9.37 -17.97 -5.04
C LYS A 122 -9.34 -18.31 -6.52
N ARG A 123 -8.94 -19.54 -6.83
CA ARG A 123 -9.05 -20.06 -8.18
C ARG A 123 -10.50 -20.00 -8.63
N ASP A 124 -10.72 -19.48 -9.82
CA ASP A 124 -11.95 -19.67 -10.52
C ASP A 124 -11.79 -20.92 -11.39
N GLU A 125 -12.53 -21.97 -11.07
CA GLU A 125 -12.51 -23.23 -11.83
C GLU A 125 -13.22 -23.08 -13.18
N SER A 126 -13.97 -21.98 -13.37
CA SER A 126 -14.51 -21.65 -14.68
C SER A 126 -13.35 -21.26 -15.61
N LEU A 127 -13.01 -22.19 -16.52
CA LEU A 127 -12.01 -21.96 -17.54
C LEU A 127 -12.55 -20.97 -18.57
N VAL A 128 -12.05 -19.73 -18.54
CA VAL A 128 -12.26 -18.80 -19.66
C VAL A 128 -11.13 -19.04 -20.67
N ALA A 129 -11.47 -19.55 -21.84
CA ALA A 129 -10.53 -19.83 -22.93
C ALA A 129 -9.33 -20.74 -22.55
N GLY A 130 -9.55 -21.75 -21.71
CA GLY A 130 -8.53 -22.72 -21.33
C GLY A 130 -7.46 -22.22 -20.34
N LYS A 131 -7.62 -21.01 -19.80
CA LYS A 131 -6.68 -20.44 -18.81
C LYS A 131 -7.35 -20.34 -17.44
N PRO A 132 -6.68 -20.77 -16.36
CA PRO A 132 -7.19 -20.57 -15.02
C PRO A 132 -7.37 -19.08 -14.76
N SER A 133 -8.57 -18.68 -14.33
CA SER A 133 -8.85 -17.35 -13.87
C SER A 133 -8.80 -17.29 -12.34
N VAL A 134 -8.57 -16.11 -11.79
CA VAL A 134 -8.63 -15.83 -10.36
C VAL A 134 -9.75 -14.84 -10.09
N LYS A 135 -10.48 -15.06 -9.02
CA LYS A 135 -11.51 -14.15 -8.53
C LYS A 135 -11.25 -13.79 -7.08
N THR A 136 -11.81 -12.67 -6.65
CA THR A 136 -11.74 -12.28 -5.24
C THR A 136 -12.37 -13.34 -4.33
N THR A 137 -11.78 -13.56 -3.16
CA THR A 137 -12.34 -14.45 -2.15
C THR A 137 -13.62 -13.85 -1.55
N PHE A 138 -13.68 -12.51 -1.45
CA PHE A 138 -14.75 -11.79 -0.76
C PHE A 138 -15.80 -11.28 -1.76
N ILE A 139 -17.06 -11.53 -1.45
CA ILE A 139 -18.18 -11.20 -2.34
C ILE A 139 -18.31 -9.68 -2.48
N GLY A 140 -18.37 -9.20 -3.73
CA GLY A 140 -18.61 -7.79 -4.04
C GLY A 140 -17.45 -6.85 -3.71
N THR A 141 -16.28 -7.38 -3.38
CA THR A 141 -15.09 -6.56 -3.17
C THR A 141 -14.53 -6.07 -4.50
N GLU A 142 -14.25 -4.77 -4.57
CA GLU A 142 -13.57 -4.11 -5.68
C GLU A 142 -12.18 -3.69 -5.24
N TYR A 143 -11.14 -4.10 -5.98
CA TYR A 143 -9.77 -3.64 -5.76
C TYR A 143 -9.42 -2.53 -6.75
N ILE A 144 -8.97 -1.38 -6.21
CA ILE A 144 -8.55 -0.21 -6.97
C ILE A 144 -7.04 -0.05 -6.77
N GLY A 145 -6.27 -0.15 -7.84
CA GLY A 145 -4.82 0.02 -7.79
C GLY A 145 -4.45 1.47 -7.46
N VAL A 146 -3.60 1.68 -6.47
CA VAL A 146 -3.06 3.00 -6.12
C VAL A 146 -1.60 3.05 -6.53
N ILE A 147 -1.27 3.88 -7.50
CA ILE A 147 0.07 3.96 -8.09
C ILE A 147 0.50 5.41 -8.32
N GLY A 148 1.82 5.64 -8.39
CA GLY A 148 2.36 6.92 -8.85
C GLY A 148 2.28 7.08 -10.37
N SER A 149 2.23 8.31 -10.86
CA SER A 149 2.23 8.64 -12.28
C SER A 149 3.50 8.14 -13.00
N ASP A 150 4.65 8.15 -12.33
CA ASP A 150 5.89 7.56 -12.81
C ASP A 150 5.73 6.07 -13.15
N THR A 151 5.15 5.30 -12.23
CA THR A 151 4.84 3.89 -12.43
C THR A 151 3.80 3.70 -13.54
N ALA A 152 2.76 4.54 -13.58
CA ALA A 152 1.73 4.49 -14.61
C ALA A 152 2.33 4.71 -16.02
N LEU A 153 3.18 5.72 -16.17
CA LEU A 153 3.82 6.09 -17.44
C LEU A 153 4.87 5.04 -17.89
N GLU A 154 5.67 4.50 -16.95
CA GLU A 154 6.59 3.41 -17.27
C GLU A 154 5.85 2.16 -17.73
N THR A 155 4.77 1.84 -17.04
CA THR A 155 3.96 0.66 -17.33
C THR A 155 3.29 0.75 -18.69
N SER A 156 2.90 1.96 -19.15
CA SER A 156 2.31 2.18 -20.47
C SER A 156 3.29 1.94 -21.62
N LYS A 157 4.59 2.12 -21.40
CA LYS A 157 5.64 1.91 -22.41
C LYS A 157 6.00 0.45 -22.59
N ASP A 158 5.71 -0.40 -21.61
CA ASP A 158 6.01 -1.81 -21.61
C ASP A 158 4.78 -2.63 -21.20
N LEU A 159 4.02 -3.05 -22.22
CA LEU A 159 2.82 -3.90 -22.04
C LEU A 159 3.11 -5.20 -21.28
N LYS A 160 4.37 -5.67 -21.24
CA LYS A 160 4.77 -6.81 -20.40
C LYS A 160 4.82 -6.41 -18.93
N LYS A 161 5.25 -5.19 -18.60
CA LYS A 161 5.18 -4.67 -17.23
C LYS A 161 3.74 -4.38 -16.81
N LEU A 162 2.89 -3.94 -17.72
CA LEU A 162 1.46 -3.79 -17.45
C LEU A 162 0.79 -5.11 -17.08
N SER A 163 1.22 -6.22 -17.70
CA SER A 163 0.73 -7.55 -17.35
C SER A 163 1.05 -7.94 -15.90
N VAL A 164 2.07 -7.36 -15.31
CA VAL A 164 2.49 -7.55 -13.93
C VAL A 164 1.42 -7.09 -12.94
N PHE A 165 0.84 -5.91 -13.16
CA PHE A 165 -0.25 -5.41 -12.33
C PHE A 165 -1.61 -6.01 -12.70
N MET A 166 -1.77 -6.52 -13.89
CA MET A 166 -3.05 -6.80 -14.52
C MET A 166 -3.36 -8.27 -14.77
N ARG A 167 -2.35 -9.11 -14.93
CA ARG A 167 -2.52 -10.54 -15.30
C ARG A 167 -1.65 -11.52 -14.51
N GLY A 168 -0.93 -11.03 -13.52
CA GLY A 168 0.06 -11.82 -12.81
C GLY A 168 1.47 -11.61 -13.35
N ILE A 169 2.38 -11.54 -12.42
CA ILE A 169 3.81 -11.42 -12.70
C ILE A 169 4.31 -12.80 -13.10
N GLN A 170 5.01 -12.91 -14.23
CA GLN A 170 5.95 -14.00 -14.40
C GLN A 170 7.11 -13.74 -13.45
N ILE A 171 7.17 -14.51 -12.38
CA ILE A 171 8.22 -14.39 -11.40
C ILE A 171 9.48 -15.05 -11.93
N PRO A 172 10.65 -14.39 -11.77
CA PRO A 172 11.92 -15.04 -12.01
C PRO A 172 12.00 -16.39 -11.30
N GLU A 173 12.63 -17.39 -11.90
CA GLU A 173 12.72 -18.77 -11.41
C GLU A 173 13.09 -18.86 -9.92
N LYS A 174 14.02 -18.00 -9.47
CA LYS A 174 14.49 -17.93 -8.07
C LYS A 174 13.41 -17.57 -7.04
N TYR A 175 12.23 -17.10 -7.48
CA TYR A 175 11.11 -16.74 -6.60
C TYR A 175 9.86 -17.60 -6.83
N LYS A 176 9.93 -18.61 -7.70
CA LYS A 176 8.79 -19.48 -8.04
C LYS A 176 8.25 -20.26 -6.87
N GLU A 177 9.12 -20.61 -5.92
CA GLU A 177 8.71 -21.28 -4.68
C GLU A 177 7.79 -20.44 -3.78
N HIS A 178 7.78 -19.10 -3.97
CA HIS A 178 6.93 -18.18 -3.24
C HIS A 178 5.64 -17.84 -3.97
N THR A 179 5.28 -18.58 -5.03
CA THR A 179 4.15 -18.24 -5.88
C THR A 179 3.29 -19.45 -6.24
N ILE A 180 1.99 -19.29 -6.11
CA ILE A 180 1.03 -20.30 -6.58
C ILE A 180 0.95 -20.22 -8.10
N GLY A 181 1.64 -21.13 -8.78
CA GLY A 181 1.58 -21.23 -10.23
C GLY A 181 2.28 -20.10 -11.01
N GLY A 182 3.24 -19.39 -10.39
CA GLY A 182 4.03 -18.36 -11.07
C GLY A 182 3.27 -17.06 -11.37
N ILE A 183 2.08 -16.88 -10.83
CA ILE A 183 1.23 -15.70 -11.09
C ILE A 183 0.92 -15.00 -9.80
N ILE A 184 1.40 -13.75 -9.64
CA ILE A 184 0.96 -12.85 -8.58
C ILE A 184 0.13 -11.75 -9.24
N ALA A 185 -1.18 -11.74 -9.01
CA ALA A 185 -2.01 -10.60 -9.34
C ALA A 185 -3.19 -10.52 -8.39
N ILE A 186 -3.38 -9.34 -7.84
CA ILE A 186 -4.68 -8.93 -7.35
C ILE A 186 -5.34 -8.24 -8.55
N PRO A 187 -6.44 -8.75 -9.10
CA PRO A 187 -7.11 -8.16 -10.23
C PRO A 187 -7.74 -6.83 -9.81
N VAL A 188 -7.03 -5.74 -10.03
CA VAL A 188 -7.59 -4.40 -9.84
C VAL A 188 -8.51 -4.07 -11.01
N GLN A 189 -9.66 -3.47 -10.72
CA GLN A 189 -10.67 -3.11 -11.71
C GLN A 189 -10.42 -1.72 -12.30
N SER A 190 -9.74 -0.85 -11.55
CA SER A 190 -9.48 0.54 -11.91
C SER A 190 -8.26 1.08 -11.16
N PHE A 191 -7.86 2.30 -11.46
CA PHE A 191 -6.70 2.93 -10.83
C PHE A 191 -7.00 4.30 -10.25
N ILE A 192 -6.35 4.60 -9.12
CA ILE A 192 -6.12 5.94 -8.59
C ILE A 192 -4.65 6.26 -8.85
N VAL A 193 -4.36 7.38 -9.50
CA VAL A 193 -2.99 7.78 -9.85
C VAL A 193 -2.58 9.02 -9.07
N SER A 194 -1.52 8.90 -8.27
CA SER A 194 -0.87 10.03 -7.61
C SER A 194 0.10 10.71 -8.57
N LEU A 195 -0.14 11.99 -8.86
CA LEU A 195 0.72 12.79 -9.75
C LEU A 195 2.08 13.07 -9.11
N ARG A 196 3.12 13.05 -9.92
CA ARG A 196 4.47 13.53 -9.57
C ARG A 196 4.70 14.93 -10.14
N ALA A 197 5.70 15.63 -9.63
CA ALA A 197 6.09 16.94 -10.14
C ALA A 197 6.36 16.89 -11.65
N GLY A 198 5.74 17.82 -12.37
CA GLY A 198 5.85 17.91 -13.82
C GLY A 198 4.91 17.00 -14.61
N ASP A 199 4.18 16.07 -13.96
CA ASP A 199 3.18 15.26 -14.62
C ASP A 199 1.83 15.96 -14.70
N SER A 200 1.08 15.67 -15.75
CA SER A 200 -0.27 16.18 -15.94
C SER A 200 -1.27 15.05 -16.17
N ILE A 201 -2.55 15.33 -15.95
CA ILE A 201 -3.63 14.40 -16.29
C ILE A 201 -3.60 14.04 -17.78
N ASP A 202 -3.20 14.98 -18.64
CA ASP A 202 -3.12 14.75 -20.06
C ASP A 202 -2.04 13.73 -20.44
N SER A 203 -0.93 13.66 -19.68
CA SER A 203 0.12 12.66 -19.88
C SER A 203 -0.36 11.23 -19.57
N LEU A 204 -1.45 11.09 -18.83
CA LEU A 204 -2.03 9.81 -18.46
C LEU A 204 -3.15 9.34 -19.41
N LYS A 205 -3.55 10.16 -20.37
CA LYS A 205 -4.58 9.78 -21.34
C LYS A 205 -4.15 8.57 -22.16
N GLY A 206 -4.96 7.53 -22.16
CA GLY A 206 -4.69 6.30 -22.92
C GLY A 206 -3.65 5.37 -22.29
N VAL A 207 -3.11 5.70 -21.12
CA VAL A 207 -2.13 4.86 -20.40
C VAL A 207 -2.70 3.49 -20.10
N PHE A 208 -3.97 3.41 -19.72
CA PHE A 208 -4.69 2.16 -19.46
C PHE A 208 -5.88 2.07 -20.41
N SER A 209 -5.75 1.27 -21.48
CA SER A 209 -6.81 1.13 -22.49
C SER A 209 -7.97 0.25 -22.01
N ASP A 210 -7.74 -0.66 -21.09
CA ASP A 210 -8.68 -1.68 -20.62
C ASP A 210 -9.20 -1.44 -19.20
N ARG A 211 -8.68 -0.42 -18.51
CA ARG A 211 -9.09 -0.09 -17.11
C ARG A 211 -9.06 1.41 -16.87
N PRO A 212 -10.14 1.95 -16.32
CA PRO A 212 -10.23 3.39 -16.12
C PRO A 212 -9.32 3.87 -14.99
N ILE A 213 -8.75 5.06 -15.16
CA ILE A 213 -8.27 5.88 -14.06
C ILE A 213 -9.49 6.58 -13.48
N VAL A 214 -9.92 6.17 -12.29
CA VAL A 214 -11.12 6.74 -11.65
C VAL A 214 -10.85 8.07 -10.98
N LYS A 215 -9.59 8.31 -10.60
CA LYS A 215 -9.17 9.57 -9.97
C LYS A 215 -7.68 9.80 -10.15
N THR A 216 -7.30 11.05 -10.34
CA THR A 216 -5.93 11.51 -10.11
C THR A 216 -5.88 12.30 -8.82
N ILE A 217 -4.82 12.12 -8.04
CA ILE A 217 -4.55 12.82 -6.78
C ILE A 217 -3.29 13.65 -6.96
N SER A 218 -3.37 14.92 -6.61
CA SER A 218 -2.19 15.78 -6.44
C SER A 218 -2.01 16.05 -4.96
N THR A 219 -0.79 15.86 -4.47
CA THR A 219 -0.46 16.09 -3.06
C THR A 219 0.32 17.39 -2.90
N ASP A 220 0.25 18.00 -1.73
CA ASP A 220 1.11 19.13 -1.36
C ASP A 220 2.61 18.72 -1.29
N TYR A 221 2.87 17.42 -1.29
CA TYR A 221 4.18 16.80 -1.24
C TYR A 221 4.62 16.25 -2.62
N ILE A 222 4.18 16.86 -3.70
CA ILE A 222 4.38 16.37 -5.08
C ILE A 222 5.87 16.18 -5.43
N ASP A 223 6.75 17.01 -4.87
CA ASP A 223 8.21 16.94 -5.05
C ASP A 223 8.91 15.96 -4.09
N LEU A 224 8.16 15.32 -3.19
CA LEU A 224 8.72 14.43 -2.20
C LEU A 224 8.81 13.00 -2.72
N SER A 225 9.95 12.36 -2.49
CA SER A 225 10.17 10.95 -2.82
C SER A 225 11.05 10.28 -1.78
N SER A 226 10.94 8.97 -1.63
CA SER A 226 11.84 8.20 -0.75
C SER A 226 13.32 8.40 -1.11
N THR A 227 13.63 8.53 -2.40
CA THR A 227 15.00 8.82 -2.87
C THR A 227 15.49 10.19 -2.38
N LYS A 228 14.61 11.21 -2.41
CA LYS A 228 14.96 12.56 -1.88
C LYS A 228 15.19 12.48 -0.37
N VAL A 229 14.36 11.76 0.37
CA VAL A 229 14.53 11.57 1.83
C VAL A 229 15.87 10.90 2.14
N ARG A 230 16.18 9.77 1.47
CA ARG A 230 17.47 9.09 1.65
C ARG A 230 18.66 9.98 1.34
N LYS A 231 18.58 10.79 0.27
CA LYS A 231 19.66 11.73 -0.10
C LYS A 231 19.88 12.82 0.96
N ILE A 232 18.81 13.34 1.57
CA ILE A 232 18.90 14.32 2.66
C ILE A 232 19.65 13.73 3.85
N ILE A 233 19.32 12.51 4.25
CA ILE A 233 19.95 11.81 5.37
C ILE A 233 21.42 11.52 5.07
N LYS A 234 21.72 10.97 3.89
CA LYS A 234 23.09 10.67 3.45
C LYS A 234 23.99 11.91 3.44
N ASN A 235 23.45 13.08 3.17
CA ASN A 235 24.18 14.34 3.19
C ASN A 235 24.36 14.92 4.62
N GLY A 236 23.95 14.20 5.66
CA GLY A 236 24.04 14.64 7.05
C GLY A 236 23.08 15.77 7.41
N SER A 237 22.10 16.06 6.55
CA SER A 237 21.10 17.08 6.85
C SER A 237 20.06 16.54 7.81
N ALA A 238 19.59 17.39 8.74
CA ALA A 238 18.54 17.01 9.66
C ALA A 238 17.24 16.66 8.89
N LEU A 239 16.65 15.53 9.25
CA LEU A 239 15.36 15.12 8.70
C LEU A 239 14.26 15.97 9.35
N ASP A 240 13.66 16.85 8.55
CA ASP A 240 12.58 17.73 8.97
C ASP A 240 11.24 16.97 9.03
N LYS A 241 10.32 17.46 9.86
CA LYS A 241 8.93 17.00 9.95
C LYS A 241 8.13 17.19 8.66
N SER A 242 8.63 17.98 7.70
CA SER A 242 8.02 18.15 6.37
C SER A 242 8.28 16.99 5.43
N PHE A 243 9.11 16.01 5.80
CA PHE A 243 9.44 14.88 4.94
C PHE A 243 8.78 13.58 5.37
N VAL A 244 8.83 13.30 6.66
CA VAL A 244 8.32 12.05 7.24
C VAL A 244 7.62 12.34 8.56
N SER A 245 6.66 11.49 8.94
CA SER A 245 6.03 11.57 10.26
C SER A 245 7.04 11.27 11.38
N GLN A 246 6.74 11.74 12.58
CA GLN A 246 7.64 11.62 13.74
C GLN A 246 8.00 10.16 14.02
N GLY A 247 7.04 9.25 13.98
CA GLY A 247 7.29 7.82 14.22
C GLY A 247 8.20 7.19 13.17
N VAL A 248 8.09 7.57 11.91
CA VAL A 248 9.01 7.13 10.84
C VAL A 248 10.42 7.65 11.10
N LYS A 249 10.55 8.92 11.49
CA LYS A 249 11.84 9.53 11.84
C LYS A 249 12.54 8.77 12.96
N GLU A 250 11.82 8.44 14.04
CA GLU A 250 12.35 7.71 15.18
C GLU A 250 12.89 6.32 14.78
N ILE A 251 12.23 5.63 13.84
CA ILE A 251 12.69 4.34 13.34
C ILE A 251 13.94 4.51 12.46
N ILE A 252 13.99 5.53 11.62
CA ILE A 252 15.18 5.85 10.82
C ILE A 252 16.39 6.10 11.73
N GLU A 253 16.22 6.88 12.80
CA GLU A 253 17.25 7.17 13.79
C GLU A 253 17.64 5.93 14.59
N LYS A 254 16.68 5.13 15.06
CA LYS A 254 16.91 3.88 15.82
C LYS A 254 17.80 2.89 15.08
N TYR A 255 17.62 2.76 13.78
CA TYR A 255 18.36 1.80 12.96
C TYR A 255 19.51 2.44 12.17
N ASN A 256 19.79 3.72 12.35
CA ASN A 256 20.81 4.49 11.61
C ASN A 256 20.68 4.32 10.09
N LEU A 257 19.46 4.37 9.56
CA LEU A 257 19.19 4.10 8.15
C LEU A 257 19.69 5.23 7.24
N TYR A 258 20.09 4.84 6.02
CA TYR A 258 20.38 5.73 4.89
C TYR A 258 21.60 6.66 5.09
N GLN A 259 22.52 6.35 6.00
CA GLN A 259 23.70 7.18 6.27
C GLN A 259 24.90 6.87 5.34
N GLU A 260 24.88 5.73 4.63
CA GLU A 260 25.94 5.30 3.70
C GLU A 260 25.72 5.78 2.25
#